data_6a30f1339ceecc1424c8217ec5b98edf
#
_entry.id   6a30f1339ceecc1424c8217ec5b98edf
#
_cell.length_a   1.000
_cell.length_b   1.000
_cell.length_c   1.000
_cell.angle_alpha   90.00
_cell.angle_beta   90.00
_cell.angle_gamma   90.00
#
_symmetry.space_group_name_H-M   'P 1'
#
loop_
_entity.id
_entity.type
_entity.pdbx_description
1 polymer ?
#
loop_
_entity_poly.entity_id
_entity_poly.type
_entity_poly.pdbx_seq_one_letter_code
_entity_poly.pdbx_strand_id
1 'polypeptide(L)'
;MFSIVLVCLGVFQEYIMTNIAQLVKLGHTKIYVLTNAHLIPLFEPFAELITLVSAESLDDVFNFSTKSAHDKEWRDGFWHYTSARFFTLHSFMAKYDVRNVIHIENDVLLYYNCDETLTKPLTNSRQIHIPFDSYTRNIASIVYIPDASTLGQVLEHYDYGKNDMYNFSEIRGKTDLIDQFPIFMEDTTLGSAADKASTLESASALESASALESAYVTDALERAFVSHGWSRFGGYIFDAAAIGQFIGGVDPRNCPDDTRGFINETCVIKYNDEGTILWKNCDGFLKPFLQTREAREIPIFNLHIHSKALNLYV
;
A
#
# COMPACT_ATOMS: atom_id res chain seq x y z
N MET A 1 -7.32 17.79 -4.93
CA MET A 1 -8.33 16.75 -4.62
C MET A 1 -7.90 15.45 -5.26
N PHE A 2 -7.83 14.38 -4.46
CA PHE A 2 -7.48 13.05 -4.92
C PHE A 2 -8.69 12.31 -5.48
N SER A 3 -8.43 11.42 -6.44
CA SER A 3 -9.39 10.41 -6.89
C SER A 3 -9.05 9.10 -6.20
N ILE A 4 -9.97 8.57 -5.39
CA ILE A 4 -9.81 7.26 -4.76
C ILE A 4 -10.25 6.21 -5.76
N VAL A 5 -9.40 5.22 -6.03
CA VAL A 5 -9.69 4.19 -7.02
C VAL A 5 -9.52 2.79 -6.41
N LEU A 6 -10.59 2.03 -6.45
CA LEU A 6 -10.64 0.61 -6.12
C LEU A 6 -10.67 -0.20 -7.42
N VAL A 7 -10.05 -1.37 -7.42
CA VAL A 7 -10.06 -2.28 -8.57
C VAL A 7 -10.55 -3.65 -8.12
N CYS A 8 -11.70 -4.09 -8.65
CA CYS A 8 -12.33 -5.36 -8.31
C CYS A 8 -12.51 -6.20 -9.58
N LEU A 9 -11.55 -7.06 -9.89
CA LEU A 9 -11.52 -7.87 -11.10
C LEU A 9 -11.70 -9.36 -10.79
N GLY A 10 -12.28 -10.07 -11.74
CA GLY A 10 -12.50 -11.51 -11.71
C GLY A 10 -13.66 -11.91 -10.81
N VAL A 11 -13.47 -11.86 -9.51
CA VAL A 11 -14.47 -12.29 -8.51
C VAL A 11 -14.88 -11.12 -7.63
N PHE A 12 -16.19 -11.02 -7.33
CA PHE A 12 -16.69 -10.01 -6.42
C PHE A 12 -16.22 -10.26 -4.99
N GLN A 13 -15.62 -9.24 -4.43
CA GLN A 13 -15.08 -9.25 -3.06
C GLN A 13 -16.03 -8.45 -2.17
N GLU A 14 -16.95 -9.12 -1.49
CA GLU A 14 -18.04 -8.50 -0.74
C GLU A 14 -17.57 -7.44 0.28
N TYR A 15 -16.42 -7.64 0.90
CA TYR A 15 -15.84 -6.69 1.85
C TYR A 15 -15.49 -5.31 1.24
N ILE A 16 -15.42 -5.19 -0.09
CA ILE A 16 -15.24 -3.89 -0.78
C ILE A 16 -16.38 -2.92 -0.45
N MET A 17 -17.58 -3.43 -0.17
CA MET A 17 -18.74 -2.60 0.20
C MET A 17 -18.51 -1.88 1.53
N THR A 18 -17.90 -2.54 2.52
CA THR A 18 -17.49 -1.92 3.79
C THR A 18 -16.43 -0.85 3.55
N ASN A 19 -15.47 -1.12 2.67
CA ASN A 19 -14.44 -0.14 2.31
C ASN A 19 -15.06 1.12 1.67
N ILE A 20 -15.94 0.95 0.68
CA ILE A 20 -16.64 2.08 0.03
C ILE A 20 -17.44 2.89 1.06
N ALA A 21 -18.17 2.23 1.95
CA ALA A 21 -18.93 2.90 3.02
C ALA A 21 -18.00 3.75 3.92
N GLN A 22 -16.83 3.23 4.27
CA GLN A 22 -15.83 3.95 5.06
C GLN A 22 -15.28 5.16 4.30
N LEU A 23 -14.99 5.03 3.01
CA LEU A 23 -14.53 6.15 2.17
C LEU A 23 -15.56 7.27 2.09
N VAL A 24 -16.83 6.93 1.89
CA VAL A 24 -17.95 7.89 1.86
C VAL A 24 -18.09 8.58 3.24
N LYS A 25 -18.03 7.80 4.33
CA LYS A 25 -18.09 8.33 5.70
C LYS A 25 -16.93 9.30 5.99
N LEU A 26 -15.75 9.06 5.44
CA LEU A 26 -14.58 9.96 5.54
C LEU A 26 -14.71 11.23 4.66
N GLY A 27 -15.79 11.37 3.88
CA GLY A 27 -16.05 12.55 3.06
C GLY A 27 -15.36 12.53 1.70
N HIS A 28 -14.90 11.38 1.21
CA HIS A 28 -14.41 11.28 -0.16
C HIS A 28 -15.56 11.34 -1.15
N THR A 29 -15.46 12.22 -2.16
CA THR A 29 -16.50 12.45 -3.16
C THR A 29 -16.11 11.97 -4.56
N LYS A 30 -14.83 11.69 -4.80
CA LYS A 30 -14.33 11.15 -6.07
C LYS A 30 -13.87 9.72 -5.86
N ILE A 31 -14.80 8.79 -5.82
CA ILE A 31 -14.55 7.36 -5.65
C ILE A 31 -14.88 6.66 -6.95
N TYR A 32 -13.89 5.96 -7.51
CA TYR A 32 -14.02 5.14 -8.71
C TYR A 32 -13.85 3.67 -8.35
N VAL A 33 -14.66 2.83 -8.98
CA VAL A 33 -14.50 1.37 -8.91
C VAL A 33 -14.35 0.85 -10.32
N LEU A 34 -13.16 0.33 -10.64
CA LEU A 34 -12.86 -0.35 -11.90
C LEU A 34 -13.20 -1.82 -11.71
N THR A 35 -14.14 -2.34 -12.47
CA THR A 35 -14.62 -3.70 -12.27
C THR A 35 -15.10 -4.34 -13.58
N ASN A 36 -15.24 -5.67 -13.61
CA ASN A 36 -15.82 -6.33 -14.76
C ASN A 36 -17.29 -5.98 -14.94
N ALA A 37 -17.77 -5.90 -16.19
CA ALA A 37 -19.13 -5.50 -16.53
C ALA A 37 -20.20 -6.34 -15.79
N HIS A 38 -19.98 -7.65 -15.64
CA HIS A 38 -20.91 -8.55 -14.96
C HIS A 38 -20.99 -8.32 -13.43
N LEU A 39 -19.98 -7.66 -12.82
CA LEU A 39 -19.96 -7.33 -11.39
C LEU A 39 -20.62 -5.97 -11.09
N ILE A 40 -20.77 -5.09 -12.09
CA ILE A 40 -21.34 -3.73 -11.92
C ILE A 40 -22.68 -3.73 -11.14
N PRO A 41 -23.64 -4.63 -11.42
CA PRO A 41 -24.91 -4.64 -10.68
C PRO A 41 -24.79 -4.86 -9.17
N LEU A 42 -23.67 -5.47 -8.71
CA LEU A 42 -23.44 -5.74 -7.30
C LEU A 42 -23.09 -4.47 -6.49
N PHE A 43 -22.76 -3.37 -7.18
CA PHE A 43 -22.44 -2.08 -6.56
C PHE A 43 -23.64 -1.13 -6.50
N GLU A 44 -24.83 -1.58 -6.90
CA GLU A 44 -26.07 -0.77 -6.91
C GLU A 44 -26.29 0.02 -5.61
N PRO A 45 -26.05 -0.52 -4.39
CA PRO A 45 -26.23 0.24 -3.15
C PRO A 45 -25.40 1.53 -3.04
N PHE A 46 -24.36 1.67 -3.84
CA PHE A 46 -23.48 2.85 -3.87
C PHE A 46 -23.48 3.58 -5.21
N ALA A 47 -24.38 3.24 -6.15
CA ALA A 47 -24.38 3.74 -7.53
C ALA A 47 -24.39 5.27 -7.65
N GLU A 48 -25.02 5.98 -6.69
CA GLU A 48 -25.07 7.45 -6.67
C GLU A 48 -23.83 8.08 -5.98
N LEU A 49 -23.02 7.30 -5.28
CA LEU A 49 -21.89 7.79 -4.47
C LEU A 49 -20.53 7.48 -5.09
N ILE A 50 -20.49 6.57 -6.08
CA ILE A 50 -19.28 6.13 -6.75
C ILE A 50 -19.41 6.20 -8.26
N THR A 51 -18.28 6.24 -8.96
CA THR A 51 -18.27 6.11 -10.42
C THR A 51 -17.79 4.71 -10.80
N LEU A 52 -18.66 3.92 -11.42
CA LEU A 52 -18.35 2.58 -11.90
C LEU A 52 -17.78 2.65 -13.32
N VAL A 53 -16.66 1.96 -13.54
CA VAL A 53 -16.03 1.85 -14.86
C VAL A 53 -15.84 0.38 -15.20
N SER A 54 -16.40 -0.07 -16.34
CA SER A 54 -16.16 -1.42 -16.83
C SER A 54 -14.72 -1.58 -17.31
N ALA A 55 -14.01 -2.59 -16.78
CA ALA A 55 -12.66 -2.93 -17.19
C ALA A 55 -12.60 -3.31 -18.68
N GLU A 56 -13.65 -3.92 -19.22
CA GLU A 56 -13.75 -4.29 -20.63
C GLU A 56 -13.86 -3.08 -21.56
N SER A 57 -14.19 -1.91 -21.00
CA SER A 57 -14.19 -0.65 -21.76
C SER A 57 -12.82 -0.01 -21.88
N LEU A 58 -11.81 -0.53 -21.18
CA LEU A 58 -10.45 0.01 -21.13
C LEU A 58 -9.52 -0.77 -22.06
N ASP A 59 -8.62 -0.06 -22.74
CA ASP A 59 -7.66 -0.67 -23.65
C ASP A 59 -6.50 -1.30 -22.88
N ASP A 60 -6.12 -2.54 -23.21
CA ASP A 60 -4.91 -3.20 -22.68
C ASP A 60 -3.69 -2.78 -23.52
N VAL A 61 -3.25 -1.54 -23.38
CA VAL A 61 -2.17 -0.95 -24.18
C VAL A 61 -0.81 -1.63 -23.98
N PHE A 62 -0.63 -2.32 -22.85
CA PHE A 62 0.58 -3.08 -22.54
C PHE A 62 0.49 -4.55 -22.95
N ASN A 63 -0.68 -5.01 -23.40
CA ASN A 63 -0.99 -6.41 -23.68
C ASN A 63 -0.75 -7.33 -22.47
N PHE A 64 -1.09 -6.85 -21.27
CA PHE A 64 -0.91 -7.60 -20.02
C PHE A 64 -1.64 -8.94 -20.06
N SER A 65 -2.86 -8.96 -20.58
CA SER A 65 -3.70 -10.17 -20.70
C SER A 65 -3.03 -11.33 -21.43
N THR A 66 -2.12 -11.03 -22.38
CA THR A 66 -1.38 -12.01 -23.18
C THR A 66 0.04 -12.25 -22.69
N LYS A 67 0.67 -11.26 -22.06
CA LYS A 67 2.06 -11.35 -21.58
C LYS A 67 2.18 -11.95 -20.19
N SER A 68 1.16 -11.80 -19.34
CA SER A 68 1.20 -12.30 -17.97
C SER A 68 1.41 -13.80 -17.91
N ALA A 69 2.44 -14.22 -17.17
CA ALA A 69 2.73 -15.61 -16.89
C ALA A 69 1.97 -16.16 -15.65
N HIS A 70 1.17 -15.31 -14.99
CA HIS A 70 0.42 -15.73 -13.81
C HIS A 70 -0.72 -16.67 -14.15
N ASP A 71 -0.85 -17.74 -13.37
CA ASP A 71 -1.94 -18.71 -13.46
C ASP A 71 -3.28 -18.03 -13.13
N LYS A 72 -4.23 -18.11 -14.06
CA LYS A 72 -5.58 -17.55 -13.93
C LYS A 72 -6.54 -18.44 -13.16
N GLU A 73 -6.20 -19.70 -12.93
CA GLU A 73 -7.01 -20.66 -12.18
C GLU A 73 -6.60 -20.72 -10.69
N TRP A 74 -5.33 -20.44 -10.38
CA TRP A 74 -4.86 -20.48 -9.01
C TRP A 74 -5.53 -19.41 -8.14
N ARG A 75 -6.30 -19.84 -7.13
CA ARG A 75 -7.05 -18.95 -6.23
C ARG A 75 -7.86 -17.90 -6.97
N ASP A 76 -8.64 -18.34 -7.97
CA ASP A 76 -9.46 -17.45 -8.80
C ASP A 76 -8.64 -16.35 -9.52
N GLY A 77 -7.41 -16.67 -9.91
CA GLY A 77 -6.52 -15.74 -10.61
C GLY A 77 -5.87 -14.69 -9.71
N PHE A 78 -5.67 -14.98 -8.43
CA PHE A 78 -5.18 -14.00 -7.44
C PHE A 78 -3.97 -13.19 -7.94
N TRP A 79 -2.86 -13.85 -8.32
CA TRP A 79 -1.66 -13.12 -8.79
C TRP A 79 -1.86 -12.43 -10.14
N HIS A 80 -2.73 -12.98 -10.99
CA HIS A 80 -3.07 -12.34 -12.25
C HIS A 80 -3.80 -11.01 -12.00
N TYR A 81 -4.85 -10.99 -11.18
CA TYR A 81 -5.64 -9.79 -10.96
C TYR A 81 -4.96 -8.76 -10.05
N THR A 82 -4.13 -9.19 -9.08
CA THR A 82 -3.32 -8.26 -8.29
C THR A 82 -2.31 -7.50 -9.14
N SER A 83 -1.76 -8.12 -10.18
CA SER A 83 -0.90 -7.45 -11.15
C SER A 83 -1.71 -6.65 -12.19
N ALA A 84 -2.79 -7.24 -12.74
CA ALA A 84 -3.64 -6.62 -13.78
C ALA A 84 -4.19 -5.26 -13.35
N ARG A 85 -4.43 -5.06 -12.04
CA ARG A 85 -5.00 -3.82 -11.50
C ARG A 85 -4.20 -2.57 -11.90
N PHE A 86 -2.86 -2.64 -11.97
CA PHE A 86 -2.03 -1.49 -12.33
C PHE A 86 -2.13 -1.13 -13.81
N PHE A 87 -2.27 -2.13 -14.68
CA PHE A 87 -2.50 -1.93 -16.10
C PHE A 87 -3.90 -1.36 -16.36
N THR A 88 -4.91 -1.84 -15.61
CA THR A 88 -6.27 -1.31 -15.63
C THR A 88 -6.31 0.15 -15.12
N LEU A 89 -5.59 0.45 -14.02
CA LEU A 89 -5.43 1.82 -13.51
C LEU A 89 -4.81 2.75 -14.53
N HIS A 90 -3.71 2.33 -15.19
CA HIS A 90 -3.08 3.11 -16.24
C HIS A 90 -4.06 3.45 -17.37
N SER A 91 -4.75 2.44 -17.90
CA SER A 91 -5.70 2.61 -19.00
C SER A 91 -6.88 3.52 -18.62
N PHE A 92 -7.37 3.38 -17.38
CA PHE A 92 -8.38 4.27 -16.82
C PHE A 92 -7.88 5.72 -16.73
N MET A 93 -6.73 5.92 -16.11
CA MET A 93 -6.15 7.26 -15.93
C MET A 93 -5.86 7.95 -17.27
N ALA A 94 -5.34 7.21 -18.24
CA ALA A 94 -5.06 7.72 -19.58
C ALA A 94 -6.34 8.07 -20.35
N LYS A 95 -7.36 7.20 -20.29
CA LYS A 95 -8.62 7.40 -21.03
C LYS A 95 -9.44 8.58 -20.52
N TYR A 96 -9.46 8.80 -19.20
CA TYR A 96 -10.31 9.81 -18.56
C TYR A 96 -9.54 11.03 -18.05
N ASP A 97 -8.23 11.14 -18.35
CA ASP A 97 -7.29 12.19 -17.84
C ASP A 97 -7.40 12.36 -16.31
N VAL A 98 -7.49 11.24 -15.60
CA VAL A 98 -7.55 11.24 -14.13
C VAL A 98 -6.13 11.32 -13.57
N ARG A 99 -5.91 12.28 -12.66
CA ARG A 99 -4.62 12.53 -12.01
C ARG A 99 -4.75 12.51 -10.50
N ASN A 100 -3.63 12.44 -9.79
CA ASN A 100 -3.57 12.39 -8.33
C ASN A 100 -4.47 11.26 -7.77
N VAL A 101 -4.23 10.05 -8.23
CA VAL A 101 -4.97 8.84 -7.81
C VAL A 101 -4.37 8.32 -6.50
N ILE A 102 -5.24 8.02 -5.55
CA ILE A 102 -4.93 7.10 -4.44
C ILE A 102 -5.64 5.79 -4.75
N HIS A 103 -4.88 4.79 -5.14
CA HIS A 103 -5.37 3.43 -5.26
C HIS A 103 -5.21 2.72 -3.93
N ILE A 104 -6.25 2.03 -3.48
CA ILE A 104 -6.22 1.15 -2.31
C ILE A 104 -6.73 -0.24 -2.69
N GLU A 105 -6.19 -1.27 -2.07
CA GLU A 105 -6.73 -2.62 -2.19
C GLU A 105 -8.12 -2.72 -1.54
N ASN A 106 -8.94 -3.65 -1.99
CA ASN A 106 -10.34 -3.75 -1.58
C ASN A 106 -10.51 -4.09 -0.08
N ASP A 107 -9.47 -4.64 0.55
CA ASP A 107 -9.38 -4.98 1.96
C ASP A 107 -8.54 -3.99 2.79
N VAL A 108 -8.33 -2.78 2.28
CA VAL A 108 -7.61 -1.70 2.96
C VAL A 108 -8.58 -0.63 3.44
N LEU A 109 -8.66 -0.40 4.73
CA LEU A 109 -9.44 0.68 5.33
C LEU A 109 -8.58 1.92 5.54
N LEU A 110 -9.08 3.08 5.08
CA LEU A 110 -8.54 4.39 5.43
C LEU A 110 -9.21 4.92 6.71
N TYR A 111 -8.47 5.69 7.52
CA TYR A 111 -8.96 6.32 8.74
C TYR A 111 -8.89 7.85 8.71
N TYR A 112 -8.35 8.40 7.64
CA TYR A 112 -8.20 9.85 7.45
C TYR A 112 -8.57 10.23 6.02
N ASN A 113 -9.09 11.44 5.86
CA ASN A 113 -9.38 11.97 4.54
C ASN A 113 -8.07 12.30 3.80
N CYS A 114 -7.90 11.76 2.60
CA CYS A 114 -6.69 11.94 1.80
C CYS A 114 -6.47 13.42 1.41
N ASP A 115 -7.52 14.15 1.07
CA ASP A 115 -7.39 15.56 0.66
C ASP A 115 -6.90 16.44 1.81
N GLU A 116 -7.29 16.13 3.04
CA GLU A 116 -6.87 16.88 4.22
C GLU A 116 -5.42 16.56 4.62
N THR A 117 -5.04 15.29 4.47
CA THR A 117 -3.78 14.78 5.04
C THR A 117 -2.65 14.68 4.04
N LEU A 118 -2.93 14.25 2.79
CA LEU A 118 -1.93 13.93 1.79
C LEU A 118 -1.68 15.04 0.75
N THR A 119 -2.54 16.06 0.68
CA THR A 119 -2.35 17.14 -0.30
C THR A 119 -0.98 17.81 -0.13
N LYS A 120 -0.63 18.23 1.08
CA LYS A 120 0.63 18.92 1.33
C LYS A 120 1.86 18.05 1.05
N PRO A 121 1.98 16.81 1.58
CA PRO A 121 3.15 15.96 1.33
C PRO A 121 3.30 15.50 -0.12
N LEU A 122 2.20 15.39 -0.87
CA LEU A 122 2.22 14.92 -2.26
C LEU A 122 2.14 16.06 -3.30
N THR A 123 2.04 17.32 -2.85
CA THR A 123 2.06 18.47 -3.75
C THR A 123 3.35 18.46 -4.58
N ASN A 124 3.19 18.47 -5.91
CA ASN A 124 4.28 18.42 -6.89
C ASN A 124 5.09 17.11 -6.91
N SER A 125 4.67 16.07 -6.20
CA SER A 125 5.32 14.76 -6.35
C SER A 125 5.10 14.23 -7.77
N ARG A 126 6.19 13.79 -8.41
CA ARG A 126 6.19 13.13 -9.72
C ARG A 126 6.45 11.63 -9.60
N GLN A 127 6.53 11.13 -8.38
CA GLN A 127 6.82 9.74 -8.08
C GLN A 127 5.55 9.03 -7.61
N ILE A 128 5.47 7.76 -7.89
CA ILE A 128 4.51 6.86 -7.25
C ILE A 128 4.97 6.64 -5.81
N HIS A 129 4.05 6.66 -4.84
CA HIS A 129 4.37 6.33 -3.45
C HIS A 129 3.67 5.04 -3.04
N ILE A 130 4.43 4.12 -2.46
CA ILE A 130 3.97 2.79 -2.03
C ILE A 130 4.60 2.47 -0.67
N PRO A 131 3.90 1.83 0.30
CA PRO A 131 4.54 1.34 1.51
C PRO A 131 5.48 0.17 1.21
N PHE A 132 6.63 0.15 1.84
CA PHE A 132 7.60 -0.95 1.78
C PHE A 132 7.74 -1.58 3.16
N ASP A 133 7.63 -2.90 3.26
CA ASP A 133 7.84 -3.62 4.51
C ASP A 133 9.31 -4.03 4.72
N SER A 134 10.10 -3.99 3.66
CA SER A 134 11.55 -4.14 3.65
C SER A 134 12.16 -3.41 2.44
N TYR A 135 13.48 -3.33 2.37
CA TYR A 135 14.15 -2.70 1.22
C TYR A 135 13.84 -3.38 -0.12
N THR A 136 13.59 -4.69 -0.09
CA THR A 136 13.38 -5.51 -1.28
C THR A 136 11.93 -5.84 -1.59
N ARG A 137 10.98 -5.46 -0.70
CA ARG A 137 9.57 -5.81 -0.89
C ARG A 137 8.66 -4.62 -0.55
N ASN A 138 7.76 -4.32 -1.46
CA ASN A 138 6.67 -3.39 -1.24
C ASN A 138 5.36 -4.13 -0.96
N ILE A 139 4.41 -3.44 -0.36
CA ILE A 139 3.03 -3.88 -0.23
C ILE A 139 2.14 -2.80 -0.80
N ALA A 140 1.66 -3.00 -2.02
CA ALA A 140 0.85 -2.02 -2.74
C ALA A 140 -0.59 -1.90 -2.21
N SER A 141 -0.73 -1.89 -0.88
CA SER A 141 -2.01 -1.77 -0.16
C SER A 141 -2.64 -0.40 -0.36
N ILE A 142 -1.82 0.65 -0.38
CA ILE A 142 -2.16 2.02 -0.74
C ILE A 142 -1.08 2.56 -1.68
N VAL A 143 -1.48 3.15 -2.79
CA VAL A 143 -0.57 3.65 -3.83
C VAL A 143 -1.01 5.03 -4.27
N TYR A 144 -0.12 6.03 -4.16
CA TYR A 144 -0.32 7.30 -4.84
C TYR A 144 0.26 7.25 -6.24
N ILE A 145 -0.49 7.70 -7.23
CA ILE A 145 -0.09 7.77 -8.64
C ILE A 145 -0.38 9.19 -9.14
N PRO A 146 0.65 9.97 -9.52
CA PRO A 146 0.46 11.35 -9.94
C PRO A 146 -0.33 11.47 -11.26
N ASP A 147 0.02 10.67 -12.25
CA ASP A 147 -0.62 10.64 -13.56
C ASP A 147 -0.35 9.33 -14.31
N ALA A 148 -1.07 9.14 -15.45
CA ALA A 148 -0.92 7.95 -16.29
C ALA A 148 0.49 7.82 -16.90
N SER A 149 1.16 8.93 -17.21
CA SER A 149 2.50 8.91 -17.81
C SER A 149 3.52 8.30 -16.84
N THR A 150 3.50 8.72 -15.58
CA THR A 150 4.38 8.18 -14.54
C THR A 150 4.12 6.69 -14.31
N LEU A 151 2.84 6.28 -14.21
CA LEU A 151 2.51 4.86 -14.09
C LEU A 151 2.93 4.08 -15.33
N GLY A 152 2.74 4.64 -16.54
CA GLY A 152 3.17 4.04 -17.80
C GLY A 152 4.68 3.75 -17.83
N GLN A 153 5.50 4.74 -17.42
CA GLN A 153 6.96 4.56 -17.34
C GLN A 153 7.34 3.44 -16.35
N VAL A 154 6.66 3.33 -15.22
CA VAL A 154 6.89 2.21 -14.28
C VAL A 154 6.51 0.88 -14.91
N LEU A 155 5.36 0.79 -15.60
CA LEU A 155 4.88 -0.44 -16.25
C LEU A 155 5.73 -0.87 -17.44
N GLU A 156 6.48 0.02 -18.09
CA GLU A 156 7.47 -0.32 -19.13
C GLU A 156 8.59 -1.22 -18.59
N HIS A 157 8.89 -1.13 -17.29
CA HIS A 157 9.90 -1.94 -16.60
C HIS A 157 9.33 -3.20 -15.94
N TYR A 158 8.01 -3.46 -16.07
CA TYR A 158 7.33 -4.54 -15.38
C TYR A 158 7.70 -5.93 -15.92
N ASP A 159 8.14 -6.81 -15.03
CA ASP A 159 8.39 -8.24 -15.34
C ASP A 159 7.08 -9.02 -15.17
N TYR A 160 6.52 -9.49 -16.29
CA TYR A 160 5.24 -10.20 -16.33
C TYR A 160 5.27 -11.60 -15.71
N GLY A 161 6.43 -12.08 -15.29
CA GLY A 161 6.62 -13.34 -14.55
C GLY A 161 6.67 -13.16 -13.03
N LYS A 162 6.69 -11.90 -12.54
CA LYS A 162 6.76 -11.57 -11.12
C LYS A 162 5.49 -10.88 -10.65
N ASN A 163 5.15 -11.03 -9.37
CA ASN A 163 4.07 -10.26 -8.76
C ASN A 163 4.47 -8.80 -8.52
N ASP A 164 3.51 -7.96 -8.22
CA ASP A 164 3.66 -6.53 -8.00
C ASP A 164 4.60 -6.20 -6.81
N MET A 165 4.59 -7.01 -5.75
CA MET A 165 5.44 -6.77 -4.57
C MET A 165 6.93 -6.74 -4.90
N TYR A 166 7.39 -7.62 -5.78
CA TYR A 166 8.79 -7.64 -6.22
C TYR A 166 9.05 -6.69 -7.38
N ASN A 167 8.10 -6.57 -8.32
CA ASN A 167 8.24 -5.70 -9.48
C ASN A 167 8.56 -4.25 -9.07
N PHE A 168 7.71 -3.65 -8.23
CA PHE A 168 7.90 -2.25 -7.86
C PHE A 168 9.17 -2.03 -7.02
N SER A 169 9.58 -3.01 -6.22
CA SER A 169 10.84 -2.93 -5.48
C SER A 169 12.05 -2.95 -6.41
N GLU A 170 12.04 -3.83 -7.42
CA GLU A 170 13.12 -3.87 -8.42
C GLU A 170 13.15 -2.62 -9.31
N ILE A 171 11.97 -2.11 -9.71
CA ILE A 171 11.86 -0.88 -10.52
C ILE A 171 12.38 0.31 -9.72
N ARG A 172 12.02 0.41 -8.43
CA ARG A 172 12.54 1.45 -7.54
C ARG A 172 14.08 1.41 -7.45
N GLY A 173 14.67 0.23 -7.37
CA GLY A 173 16.13 0.06 -7.35
C GLY A 173 16.85 0.49 -8.65
N LYS A 174 16.10 0.66 -9.74
CA LYS A 174 16.64 0.99 -11.08
C LYS A 174 16.24 2.39 -11.57
N THR A 175 15.26 3.02 -10.94
CA THR A 175 14.67 4.29 -11.38
C THR A 175 14.36 5.17 -10.18
N ASP A 176 14.11 6.45 -10.44
CA ASP A 176 13.62 7.43 -9.46
C ASP A 176 12.08 7.63 -9.56
N LEU A 177 11.36 6.71 -10.20
CA LEU A 177 9.92 6.82 -10.43
C LEU A 177 9.07 6.44 -9.21
N ILE A 178 9.65 5.74 -8.23
CA ILE A 178 8.94 5.22 -7.06
C ILE A 178 9.62 5.71 -5.78
N ASP A 179 8.82 6.32 -4.91
CA ASP A 179 9.16 6.69 -3.53
C ASP A 179 8.28 5.89 -2.55
N GLN A 180 8.43 6.10 -1.26
CA GLN A 180 7.71 5.32 -0.25
C GLN A 180 6.76 6.14 0.60
N PHE A 181 5.71 5.47 1.10
CA PHE A 181 4.99 5.89 2.28
C PHE A 181 5.70 5.32 3.52
N PRO A 182 5.91 6.11 4.58
CA PRO A 182 6.59 5.65 5.78
C PRO A 182 5.72 4.65 6.55
N ILE A 183 6.28 3.52 6.94
CA ILE A 183 5.57 2.52 7.76
C ILE A 183 5.91 2.63 9.24
N PHE A 184 6.90 3.46 9.58
CA PHE A 184 7.28 3.74 10.97
C PHE A 184 7.76 5.19 11.13
N MET A 185 7.97 5.61 12.36
CA MET A 185 8.51 6.95 12.66
C MET A 185 10.01 7.02 12.39
N GLU A 186 10.47 8.15 11.92
CA GLU A 186 11.90 8.44 11.78
C GLU A 186 12.56 8.45 13.15
N ASP A 187 13.64 7.70 13.29
CA ASP A 187 14.52 7.80 14.44
C ASP A 187 15.54 8.92 14.22
N THR A 188 15.33 10.04 14.90
CA THR A 188 16.21 11.21 14.81
C THR A 188 17.64 10.93 15.28
N THR A 189 17.86 9.84 16.03
CA THR A 189 19.19 9.42 16.46
C THR A 189 19.94 8.67 15.35
N LEU A 190 19.21 8.11 14.37
CA LEU A 190 19.76 7.42 13.20
C LEU A 190 20.14 8.38 12.05
N GLY A 191 19.79 9.66 12.12
CA GLY A 191 20.16 10.66 11.09
C GLY A 191 21.66 10.73 10.82
N SER A 192 22.48 10.42 11.83
CA SER A 192 23.94 10.24 11.64
C SER A 192 24.33 8.89 11.02
N ALA A 193 23.44 7.90 11.00
CA ALA A 193 23.67 6.59 10.39
C ALA A 193 23.35 6.61 8.89
N ALA A 194 22.31 7.35 8.48
CA ALA A 194 22.02 7.55 7.05
C ALA A 194 23.14 8.36 6.35
N ASP A 195 23.70 9.38 7.03
CA ASP A 195 24.90 10.07 6.55
C ASP A 195 26.13 9.16 6.52
N LYS A 196 26.24 8.21 7.44
CA LYS A 196 27.28 7.18 7.42
C LYS A 196 27.03 6.10 6.37
N ALA A 197 25.77 5.79 6.04
CA ALA A 197 25.42 4.82 4.99
C ALA A 197 25.82 5.32 3.60
N SER A 198 25.66 6.62 3.31
CA SER A 198 26.15 7.22 2.06
C SER A 198 27.68 7.15 1.94
N THR A 199 28.41 7.02 3.06
CA THR A 199 29.86 6.79 3.11
C THR A 199 30.23 5.30 3.10
N LEU A 200 29.31 4.38 3.41
CA LEU A 200 29.52 2.92 3.43
C LEU A 200 29.16 2.24 2.09
N GLU A 201 28.70 2.97 1.09
CA GLU A 201 28.54 2.46 -0.29
C GLU A 201 29.86 2.01 -0.95
N SER A 202 31.00 2.19 -0.30
CA SER A 202 32.22 1.51 -0.70
C SER A 202 32.20 0.10 -0.11
N ALA A 203 32.01 -0.91 -0.95
CA ALA A 203 32.02 -2.35 -0.62
C ALA A 203 33.20 -2.84 0.26
N SER A 204 34.27 -2.06 0.37
CA SER A 204 35.47 -2.38 1.16
C SER A 204 35.32 -2.18 2.68
N ALA A 205 34.29 -1.44 3.15
CA ALA A 205 34.11 -1.21 4.58
C ALA A 205 33.28 -2.33 5.24
N LEU A 206 32.42 -3.02 4.48
CA LEU A 206 31.63 -4.16 4.97
C LEU A 206 32.45 -5.44 5.17
N GLU A 207 33.55 -5.63 4.44
CA GLU A 207 34.38 -6.84 4.54
C GLU A 207 35.20 -6.92 5.86
N SER A 208 35.30 -5.83 6.60
CA SER A 208 36.07 -5.78 7.87
C SER A 208 35.25 -5.78 9.15
N ALA A 209 33.90 -5.67 9.03
CA ALA A 209 33.00 -5.67 10.18
C ALA A 209 32.71 -7.12 10.64
N SER A 210 32.54 -7.32 11.96
CA SER A 210 32.04 -8.60 12.46
C SER A 210 30.62 -8.87 11.92
N ALA A 211 30.22 -10.14 11.80
CA ALA A 211 28.89 -10.51 11.27
C ALA A 211 27.75 -9.85 12.08
N LEU A 212 27.92 -9.62 13.38
CA LEU A 212 26.98 -8.95 14.26
C LEU A 212 26.88 -7.44 13.96
N GLU A 213 28.02 -6.77 13.72
CA GLU A 213 28.03 -5.36 13.34
C GLU A 213 27.41 -5.15 11.95
N SER A 214 27.69 -6.04 11.00
CA SER A 214 27.10 -6.02 9.67
C SER A 214 25.56 -6.21 9.72
N ALA A 215 25.08 -7.16 10.52
CA ALA A 215 23.65 -7.39 10.70
C ALA A 215 22.94 -6.18 11.36
N TYR A 216 23.53 -5.59 12.39
CA TYR A 216 22.99 -4.40 13.06
C TYR A 216 22.93 -3.17 12.13
N VAL A 217 23.99 -2.96 11.33
CA VAL A 217 24.01 -1.87 10.35
C VAL A 217 22.96 -2.07 9.28
N THR A 218 22.75 -3.31 8.80
CA THR A 218 21.72 -3.63 7.82
C THR A 218 20.32 -3.36 8.37
N ASP A 219 20.02 -3.80 9.58
CA ASP A 219 18.72 -3.56 10.24
C ASP A 219 18.47 -2.05 10.42
N ALA A 220 19.45 -1.30 10.90
CA ALA A 220 19.33 0.14 11.07
C ALA A 220 19.09 0.88 9.74
N LEU A 221 19.72 0.45 8.65
CA LEU A 221 19.51 1.00 7.32
C LEU A 221 18.12 0.68 6.76
N GLU A 222 17.66 -0.54 6.93
CA GLU A 222 16.31 -0.93 6.51
C GLU A 222 15.24 -0.16 7.31
N ARG A 223 15.40 -0.02 8.63
CA ARG A 223 14.49 0.80 9.46
C ARG A 223 14.50 2.26 9.03
N ALA A 224 15.66 2.84 8.78
CA ALA A 224 15.76 4.22 8.29
C ALA A 224 15.07 4.36 6.93
N PHE A 225 15.25 3.39 6.04
CA PHE A 225 14.57 3.35 4.75
C PHE A 225 13.06 3.35 4.91
N VAL A 226 12.46 2.38 5.61
CA VAL A 226 11.00 2.25 5.72
C VAL A 226 10.34 3.36 6.52
N SER A 227 11.11 4.16 7.26
CA SER A 227 10.65 5.32 8.04
C SER A 227 10.83 6.65 7.31
N HIS A 228 11.57 6.66 6.19
CA HIS A 228 11.92 7.88 5.49
C HIS A 228 10.68 8.69 5.09
N GLY A 229 10.72 9.98 5.36
CA GLY A 229 9.64 10.90 5.03
C GLY A 229 8.49 10.93 6.04
N TRP A 230 8.57 10.25 7.19
CA TRP A 230 7.51 10.22 8.19
C TRP A 230 7.05 11.62 8.62
N SER A 231 7.96 12.52 8.90
CA SER A 231 7.65 13.91 9.25
C SER A 231 6.99 14.68 8.11
N ARG A 232 7.39 14.42 6.85
CA ARG A 232 6.76 14.98 5.65
C ARG A 232 5.30 14.59 5.54
N PHE A 233 4.95 13.35 5.91
CA PHE A 233 3.60 12.83 5.93
C PHE A 233 2.83 13.15 7.22
N GLY A 234 3.21 14.22 7.94
CA GLY A 234 2.47 14.69 9.11
C GLY A 234 2.50 13.77 10.32
N GLY A 235 3.47 12.86 10.38
CA GLY A 235 3.61 11.91 11.47
C GLY A 235 2.69 10.68 11.37
N TYR A 236 2.05 10.46 10.23
CA TYR A 236 1.29 9.23 9.96
C TYR A 236 2.21 8.08 9.58
N ILE A 237 1.83 6.87 9.96
CA ILE A 237 2.40 5.62 9.44
C ILE A 237 1.37 4.89 8.57
N PHE A 238 1.88 4.18 7.55
CA PHE A 238 1.08 3.45 6.57
C PHE A 238 1.29 1.95 6.76
N ASP A 239 0.20 1.19 6.79
CA ASP A 239 0.30 -0.26 7.01
C ASP A 239 0.73 -0.98 5.72
N ALA A 240 1.91 -1.57 5.76
CA ALA A 240 2.41 -2.51 4.76
C ALA A 240 2.01 -3.96 5.13
N ALA A 241 0.73 -4.20 5.38
CA ALA A 241 0.12 -5.49 5.76
C ALA A 241 0.64 -6.11 7.09
N ALA A 242 1.45 -5.41 7.85
CA ALA A 242 2.01 -5.96 9.09
C ALA A 242 1.10 -5.66 10.31
N ILE A 243 0.61 -4.43 10.43
CA ILE A 243 -0.31 -4.04 11.52
C ILE A 243 -1.64 -4.77 11.36
N GLY A 244 -2.23 -4.74 10.16
CA GLY A 244 -3.51 -5.39 9.89
C GLY A 244 -3.45 -6.91 10.09
N GLN A 245 -2.36 -7.57 9.73
CA GLN A 245 -2.14 -8.99 10.00
C GLN A 245 -1.99 -9.27 11.51
N PHE A 246 -1.31 -8.40 12.23
CA PHE A 246 -1.14 -8.57 13.68
C PHE A 246 -2.48 -8.45 14.43
N ILE A 247 -3.32 -7.46 14.12
CA ILE A 247 -4.58 -7.25 14.84
C ILE A 247 -5.73 -8.12 14.33
N GLY A 248 -5.76 -8.43 13.04
CA GLY A 248 -6.89 -9.08 12.36
C GLY A 248 -6.64 -10.51 11.90
N GLY A 249 -5.39 -10.97 11.94
CA GLY A 249 -4.99 -12.26 11.36
C GLY A 249 -4.75 -12.20 9.85
N VAL A 250 -4.43 -13.35 9.28
CA VAL A 250 -4.14 -13.52 7.85
C VAL A 250 -5.38 -13.95 7.06
N ASP A 251 -5.26 -14.00 5.74
CA ASP A 251 -6.32 -14.48 4.84
C ASP A 251 -6.78 -15.89 5.26
N PRO A 252 -8.09 -16.09 5.51
CA PRO A 252 -8.61 -17.41 5.91
C PRO A 252 -8.29 -18.55 4.94
N ARG A 253 -8.02 -18.22 3.66
CA ARG A 253 -7.58 -19.20 2.65
C ARG A 253 -6.14 -19.67 2.89
N ASN A 254 -5.32 -18.88 3.61
CA ASN A 254 -3.96 -19.27 4.02
C ASN A 254 -3.98 -20.04 5.34
N CYS A 255 -4.80 -19.61 6.27
CA CYS A 255 -4.95 -20.22 7.58
C CYS A 255 -6.42 -20.10 8.01
N PRO A 256 -7.18 -21.21 8.11
CA PRO A 256 -8.59 -21.17 8.47
C PRO A 256 -8.84 -20.82 9.95
N ASP A 257 -7.83 -21.00 10.81
CA ASP A 257 -7.91 -20.66 12.23
C ASP A 257 -7.68 -19.17 12.46
N ASP A 258 -8.19 -18.63 13.57
CA ASP A 258 -7.94 -17.25 13.99
C ASP A 258 -6.44 -17.06 14.29
N THR A 259 -5.77 -16.30 13.44
CA THR A 259 -4.34 -16.04 13.52
C THR A 259 -4.02 -14.64 14.01
N ARG A 260 -4.92 -14.02 14.80
CA ARG A 260 -4.62 -12.74 15.48
C ARG A 260 -3.32 -12.85 16.26
N GLY A 261 -2.51 -11.79 16.21
CA GLY A 261 -1.15 -11.83 16.73
C GLY A 261 -0.13 -12.34 15.72
N PHE A 262 -0.52 -12.53 14.44
CA PHE A 262 0.43 -12.94 13.40
C PHE A 262 1.52 -11.88 13.20
N ILE A 263 2.77 -12.33 13.27
CA ILE A 263 3.94 -11.47 13.05
C ILE A 263 4.44 -11.71 11.63
N ASN A 264 4.41 -10.64 10.81
CA ASN A 264 4.97 -10.68 9.48
C ASN A 264 6.50 -10.67 9.55
N GLU A 265 7.12 -11.85 9.40
CA GLU A 265 8.56 -12.02 9.53
C GLU A 265 9.38 -11.28 8.46
N THR A 266 8.77 -10.95 7.32
CA THR A 266 9.45 -10.18 6.27
C THR A 266 9.39 -8.66 6.50
N CYS A 267 8.47 -8.18 7.33
CA CYS A 267 8.44 -6.76 7.69
C CYS A 267 9.59 -6.44 8.64
N VAL A 268 10.37 -5.42 8.32
CA VAL A 268 11.48 -4.92 9.16
C VAL A 268 10.96 -4.44 10.51
N ILE A 269 9.76 -3.83 10.54
CA ILE A 269 9.15 -3.36 11.78
C ILE A 269 8.32 -4.47 12.41
N LYS A 270 8.71 -4.91 13.60
CA LYS A 270 7.96 -5.88 14.42
C LYS A 270 7.06 -5.10 15.40
N TYR A 271 5.85 -4.77 14.97
CA TYR A 271 4.95 -3.88 15.73
C TYR A 271 4.61 -4.36 17.14
N ASN A 272 4.62 -5.68 17.39
CA ASN A 272 4.49 -6.25 18.74
C ASN A 272 5.64 -5.84 19.66
N ASP A 273 6.83 -5.55 19.13
CA ASP A 273 7.99 -5.10 19.87
C ASP A 273 8.05 -3.57 19.99
N GLU A 274 7.38 -2.85 19.10
CA GLU A 274 7.41 -1.38 19.08
C GLU A 274 6.39 -0.74 20.02
N GLY A 275 5.27 -1.41 20.30
CA GLY A 275 4.24 -0.84 21.17
C GLY A 275 2.92 -1.59 21.16
N THR A 276 1.84 -0.87 21.40
CA THR A 276 0.48 -1.39 21.45
C THR A 276 -0.42 -0.63 20.50
N ILE A 277 -1.29 -1.34 19.76
CA ILE A 277 -2.28 -0.70 18.91
C ILE A 277 -3.48 -0.28 19.76
N LEU A 278 -3.74 1.01 19.80
CA LEU A 278 -4.86 1.63 20.50
C LEU A 278 -5.92 2.10 19.51
N TRP A 279 -7.17 2.02 19.93
CA TRP A 279 -8.30 2.56 19.20
C TRP A 279 -8.89 3.76 19.95
N LYS A 280 -9.08 4.87 19.24
CA LYS A 280 -9.62 6.11 19.82
C LYS A 280 -10.80 6.60 19.00
N ASN A 281 -11.82 7.09 19.68
CA ASN A 281 -12.89 7.83 19.02
C ASN A 281 -12.41 9.29 18.82
N CYS A 282 -12.22 9.65 17.55
CA CYS A 282 -11.84 10.99 17.11
C CYS A 282 -12.97 11.54 16.24
N ASP A 283 -13.76 12.49 16.75
CA ASP A 283 -14.87 13.14 16.04
C ASP A 283 -15.91 12.15 15.46
N GLY A 284 -16.24 11.10 16.23
CA GLY A 284 -17.19 10.06 15.83
C GLY A 284 -16.61 8.96 14.93
N PHE A 285 -15.30 8.97 14.69
CA PHE A 285 -14.58 7.93 13.95
C PHE A 285 -13.67 7.15 14.89
N LEU A 286 -13.75 5.84 14.81
CA LEU A 286 -12.79 4.97 15.48
C LEU A 286 -11.49 4.95 14.65
N LYS A 287 -10.38 5.40 15.24
CA LYS A 287 -9.08 5.52 14.57
C LYS A 287 -7.99 4.73 15.29
N PRO A 288 -7.12 4.00 14.57
CA PRO A 288 -6.01 3.27 15.16
C PRO A 288 -4.79 4.17 15.37
N PHE A 289 -4.08 3.90 16.48
CA PHE A 289 -2.81 4.53 16.85
C PHE A 289 -1.84 3.47 17.33
N LEU A 290 -0.57 3.62 16.99
CA LEU A 290 0.50 2.89 17.65
C LEU A 290 0.96 3.71 18.86
N GLN A 291 0.76 3.17 20.07
CA GLN A 291 1.38 3.73 21.28
C GLN A 291 2.73 3.06 21.50
N THR A 292 3.80 3.82 21.33
CA THR A 292 5.17 3.31 21.54
C THR A 292 5.45 3.04 23.02
N ARG A 293 6.58 2.37 23.29
CA ARG A 293 7.05 2.12 24.68
C ARG A 293 7.30 3.40 25.46
N GLU A 294 7.65 4.50 24.79
CA GLU A 294 7.84 5.84 25.36
C GLU A 294 6.50 6.62 25.47
N ALA A 295 5.36 5.93 25.34
CA ALA A 295 4.02 6.50 25.38
C ALA A 295 3.73 7.57 24.29
N ARG A 296 4.47 7.58 23.20
CA ARG A 296 4.12 8.39 22.00
C ARG A 296 2.98 7.71 21.26
N GLU A 297 2.05 8.51 20.76
CA GLU A 297 0.93 8.01 19.97
C GLU A 297 1.11 8.44 18.53
N ILE A 298 1.21 7.44 17.65
CA ILE A 298 1.45 7.62 16.23
C ILE A 298 0.18 7.21 15.48
N PRO A 299 -0.46 8.12 14.73
CA PRO A 299 -1.65 7.79 13.96
C PRO A 299 -1.34 6.83 12.81
N ILE A 300 -2.19 5.82 12.65
CA ILE A 300 -2.09 4.84 11.56
C ILE A 300 -3.07 5.26 10.46
N PHE A 301 -2.55 5.57 9.27
CA PHE A 301 -3.32 6.14 8.17
C PHE A 301 -4.32 5.14 7.57
N ASN A 302 -3.87 3.91 7.38
CA ASN A 302 -4.65 2.81 6.80
C ASN A 302 -4.34 1.49 7.50
N LEU A 303 -5.25 0.53 7.39
CA LEU A 303 -5.01 -0.86 7.79
C LEU A 303 -5.33 -1.80 6.63
N HIS A 304 -4.44 -2.74 6.37
CA HIS A 304 -4.65 -3.81 5.40
C HIS A 304 -5.20 -5.06 6.11
N ILE A 305 -6.51 -5.23 6.09
CA ILE A 305 -7.23 -6.26 6.87
C ILE A 305 -7.22 -7.60 6.11
N HIS A 306 -6.15 -8.34 6.24
CA HIS A 306 -5.94 -9.62 5.56
C HIS A 306 -7.00 -10.70 5.88
N SER A 307 -7.60 -10.66 7.07
CA SER A 307 -8.71 -11.54 7.46
C SER A 307 -10.01 -11.29 6.69
N LYS A 308 -10.09 -10.19 5.93
CA LYS A 308 -11.28 -9.73 5.18
C LYS A 308 -12.48 -9.32 6.07
N ALA A 309 -12.33 -9.35 7.38
CA ALA A 309 -13.36 -8.96 8.34
C ALA A 309 -13.36 -7.43 8.61
N LEU A 310 -13.48 -6.62 7.54
CA LEU A 310 -13.36 -5.16 7.59
C LEU A 310 -14.38 -4.52 8.55
N ASN A 311 -15.57 -5.11 8.65
CA ASN A 311 -16.66 -4.63 9.52
C ASN A 311 -16.29 -4.58 11.01
N LEU A 312 -15.23 -5.26 11.44
CA LEU A 312 -14.74 -5.20 12.82
C LEU A 312 -13.88 -3.97 13.11
N TYR A 313 -13.51 -3.19 12.08
CA TYR A 313 -12.51 -2.12 12.16
C TYR A 313 -13.01 -0.77 11.63
N VAL A 314 -14.33 -0.60 11.41
CA VAL A 314 -14.99 0.63 10.92
C VAL A 314 -15.81 1.35 11.98
#